data_0f3bbf5f2aa3cd186d877b9d1836d357
#
_entry.id   0f3bbf5f2aa3cd186d877b9d1836d357
#
_cell.length_a   1.000
_cell.length_b   1.000
_cell.length_c   1.000
_cell.angle_alpha   90.00
_cell.angle_beta   90.00
_cell.angle_gamma   90.00
#
_symmetry.space_group_name_H-M   'P 1'
#
loop_
_entity.id
_entity.type
_entity.pdbx_description
1 polymer ?
#
loop_
_entity_poly.entity_id
_entity_poly.type
_entity_poly.pdbx_seq_one_letter_code
_entity_poly.pdbx_strand_id
1 'polypeptide(L)'
;MALDQNVRLVFDKINDAKKRSPYNQNVELIAATKTRDIFQIQTCFDLGISSIGENRIQEAEKKLKELPSFNSIKKRFIGHLQTNKVNKCLRLFDTIDSVDTLKLAKKINSSSQRPKTECLIEINTSGELQKKGFKPKLSKELISCFSLENLDIVGLMTIGPYTTSEKEIRGSFQALRVFKDQINQELGENKLTELSMGMSNDFELGIEEGSTMVRVGT
;
A
#
# COMPACT_ATOMS: atom_id res chain seq x y z
N MET A 1 -13.30 18.32 14.27
CA MET A 1 -14.37 17.53 13.62
C MET A 1 -14.39 16.15 14.25
N ALA A 2 -15.55 15.53 14.41
CA ALA A 2 -15.64 14.17 14.90
C ALA A 2 -15.08 13.21 13.82
N LEU A 3 -14.56 12.03 14.23
CA LEU A 3 -13.91 11.07 13.32
C LEU A 3 -14.83 10.63 12.18
N ASP A 4 -16.12 10.41 12.49
CA ASP A 4 -17.14 10.04 11.51
C ASP A 4 -17.32 11.07 10.39
N GLN A 5 -17.31 12.36 10.73
CA GLN A 5 -17.38 13.45 9.76
C GLN A 5 -16.13 13.46 8.86
N ASN A 6 -14.94 13.23 9.44
CA ASN A 6 -13.70 13.17 8.67
C ASN A 6 -13.70 11.99 7.69
N VAL A 7 -14.16 10.81 8.14
CA VAL A 7 -14.23 9.62 7.27
C VAL A 7 -15.18 9.85 6.11
N ARG A 8 -16.38 10.42 6.36
CA ARG A 8 -17.34 10.75 5.30
C ARG A 8 -16.75 11.75 4.30
N LEU A 9 -16.09 12.80 4.79
CA LEU A 9 -15.42 13.78 3.93
C LEU A 9 -14.35 13.14 3.05
N VAL A 10 -13.58 12.17 3.57
CA VAL A 10 -12.60 11.44 2.78
C VAL A 10 -13.28 10.62 1.69
N PHE A 11 -14.38 9.91 1.98
CA PHE A 11 -15.14 9.19 0.96
C PHE A 11 -15.71 10.11 -0.12
N ASP A 12 -16.23 11.28 0.25
CA ASP A 12 -16.75 12.26 -0.72
C ASP A 12 -15.61 12.72 -1.66
N LYS A 13 -14.45 13.06 -1.11
CA LYS A 13 -13.26 13.44 -1.89
C LYS A 13 -12.75 12.32 -2.79
N ILE A 14 -12.76 11.06 -2.32
CA ILE A 14 -12.43 9.90 -3.15
C ILE A 14 -13.40 9.81 -4.33
N ASN A 15 -14.71 9.94 -4.08
CA ASN A 15 -15.72 9.86 -5.12
C ASN A 15 -15.57 10.99 -6.15
N ASP A 16 -15.27 12.21 -5.70
CA ASP A 16 -15.06 13.33 -6.60
C ASP A 16 -13.75 13.19 -7.41
N ALA A 17 -12.67 12.72 -6.81
CA ALA A 17 -11.43 12.43 -7.53
C ALA A 17 -11.63 11.30 -8.56
N LYS A 18 -12.42 10.26 -8.24
CA LYS A 18 -12.80 9.20 -9.20
C LYS A 18 -13.54 9.74 -10.43
N LYS A 19 -14.42 10.72 -10.27
CA LYS A 19 -15.12 11.37 -11.40
C LYS A 19 -14.15 12.12 -12.33
N ARG A 20 -13.05 12.65 -11.78
CA ARG A 20 -12.01 13.34 -12.55
C ARG A 20 -10.98 12.39 -13.16
N SER A 21 -10.89 11.15 -12.64
CA SER A 21 -9.94 10.15 -13.13
C SER A 21 -10.37 9.60 -14.50
N PRO A 22 -9.48 9.52 -15.49
CA PRO A 22 -9.78 8.91 -16.77
C PRO A 22 -9.71 7.37 -16.76
N TYR A 23 -9.33 6.75 -15.63
CA TYR A 23 -9.01 5.31 -15.56
C TYR A 23 -10.17 4.44 -15.10
N ASN A 24 -11.26 5.03 -14.57
CA ASN A 24 -12.47 4.33 -14.12
C ASN A 24 -12.19 3.16 -13.13
N GLN A 25 -11.13 3.28 -12.32
CA GLN A 25 -10.71 2.26 -11.36
C GLN A 25 -11.54 2.28 -10.08
N ASN A 26 -11.63 1.13 -9.41
CA ASN A 26 -12.06 1.06 -8.02
C ASN A 26 -10.95 1.59 -7.12
N VAL A 27 -11.33 2.26 -6.03
CA VAL A 27 -10.38 2.83 -5.06
C VAL A 27 -10.70 2.30 -3.68
N GLU A 28 -9.75 1.59 -3.09
CA GLU A 28 -9.80 1.14 -1.70
C GLU A 28 -9.21 2.23 -0.79
N LEU A 29 -9.93 2.57 0.27
CA LEU A 29 -9.42 3.42 1.34
C LEU A 29 -8.75 2.55 2.42
N ILE A 30 -7.45 2.71 2.58
CA ILE A 30 -6.68 2.11 3.67
C ILE A 30 -6.58 3.15 4.80
N ALA A 31 -7.20 2.87 5.95
CA ALA A 31 -7.02 3.72 7.12
C ALA A 31 -5.62 3.50 7.72
N ALA A 32 -4.77 4.51 7.69
CA ALA A 32 -3.47 4.48 8.36
C ALA A 32 -3.66 4.69 9.87
N THR A 33 -3.69 3.60 10.61
CA THR A 33 -4.09 3.57 12.04
C THR A 33 -2.96 3.74 13.04
N LYS A 34 -1.76 4.13 12.57
CA LYS A 34 -0.64 4.49 13.46
C LYS A 34 -1.10 5.49 14.51
N THR A 35 -0.71 5.27 15.78
CA THR A 35 -1.08 6.10 16.94
C THR A 35 -2.58 6.18 17.28
N ARG A 36 -3.44 5.40 16.62
CA ARG A 36 -4.88 5.38 16.87
C ARG A 36 -5.25 4.26 17.84
N ASP A 37 -6.29 4.51 18.64
CA ASP A 37 -6.84 3.52 19.55
C ASP A 37 -7.85 2.60 18.84
N ILE A 38 -8.31 1.58 19.56
CA ILE A 38 -9.22 0.56 19.06
C ILE A 38 -10.60 1.13 18.73
N PHE A 39 -11.09 2.08 19.51
CA PHE A 39 -12.40 2.69 19.28
C PHE A 39 -12.43 3.45 17.96
N GLN A 40 -11.32 4.15 17.64
CA GLN A 40 -11.16 4.84 16.36
C GLN A 40 -11.13 3.86 15.19
N ILE A 41 -10.45 2.71 15.35
CA ILE A 41 -10.41 1.65 14.34
C ILE A 41 -11.81 1.04 14.15
N GLN A 42 -12.54 0.77 15.24
CA GLN A 42 -13.91 0.29 15.19
C GLN A 42 -14.82 1.27 14.44
N THR A 43 -14.74 2.56 14.78
CA THR A 43 -15.53 3.60 14.10
C THR A 43 -15.24 3.61 12.59
N CYS A 44 -13.97 3.48 12.18
CA CYS A 44 -13.62 3.39 10.77
C CYS A 44 -14.27 2.18 10.08
N PHE A 45 -14.26 1.03 10.75
CA PHE A 45 -14.88 -0.19 10.25
C PHE A 45 -16.40 -0.06 10.13
N ASP A 46 -17.06 0.47 11.16
CA ASP A 46 -18.53 0.68 11.18
C ASP A 46 -18.98 1.65 10.08
N LEU A 47 -18.07 2.52 9.62
CA LEU A 47 -18.27 3.43 8.50
C LEU A 47 -17.90 2.83 7.12
N GLY A 48 -17.57 1.53 7.08
CA GLY A 48 -17.34 0.80 5.83
C GLY A 48 -15.88 0.76 5.35
N ILE A 49 -14.90 1.17 6.17
CA ILE A 49 -13.48 0.97 5.85
C ILE A 49 -13.12 -0.49 6.11
N SER A 50 -12.72 -1.22 5.08
CA SER A 50 -12.40 -2.65 5.13
C SER A 50 -10.91 -2.96 5.31
N SER A 51 -10.05 -1.96 5.23
CA SER A 51 -8.59 -2.12 5.33
C SER A 51 -7.96 -1.13 6.29
N ILE A 52 -7.03 -1.63 7.10
CA ILE A 52 -6.15 -0.81 7.94
C ILE A 52 -4.68 -0.99 7.56
N GLY A 53 -3.91 0.09 7.69
CA GLY A 53 -2.48 0.12 7.42
C GLY A 53 -1.67 0.50 8.66
N GLU A 54 -0.69 -0.34 9.00
CA GLU A 54 0.24 -0.10 10.10
C GLU A 54 1.68 -0.05 9.60
N ASN A 55 2.47 0.85 10.17
CA ASN A 55 3.87 1.01 9.78
C ASN A 55 4.86 0.49 10.83
N ARG A 56 4.39 0.04 12.00
CA ARG A 56 5.21 -0.49 13.09
C ARG A 56 4.63 -1.76 13.69
N ILE A 57 5.38 -2.85 13.60
CA ILE A 57 4.95 -4.17 14.07
C ILE A 57 4.67 -4.19 15.59
N GLN A 58 5.48 -3.50 16.40
CA GLN A 58 5.31 -3.48 17.85
C GLN A 58 4.02 -2.77 18.28
N GLU A 59 3.65 -1.71 17.57
CA GLU A 59 2.41 -0.97 17.82
C GLU A 59 1.20 -1.81 17.36
N ALA A 60 1.27 -2.37 16.16
CA ALA A 60 0.24 -3.24 15.63
C ALA A 60 -0.03 -4.47 16.53
N GLU A 61 1.02 -5.11 17.06
CA GLU A 61 0.86 -6.28 17.92
C GLU A 61 0.01 -6.01 19.16
N LYS A 62 0.18 -4.84 19.79
CA LYS A 62 -0.62 -4.45 20.94
C LYS A 62 -2.09 -4.27 20.54
N LYS A 63 -2.35 -3.51 19.49
CA LYS A 63 -3.70 -3.20 19.00
C LYS A 63 -4.43 -4.44 18.49
N LEU A 64 -3.79 -5.22 17.62
CA LEU A 64 -4.43 -6.35 16.96
C LEU A 64 -4.78 -7.51 17.91
N LYS A 65 -4.11 -7.62 19.07
CA LYS A 65 -4.48 -8.56 20.12
C LYS A 65 -5.80 -8.20 20.81
N GLU A 66 -6.10 -6.94 20.87
CA GLU A 66 -7.31 -6.40 21.51
C GLU A 66 -8.50 -6.29 20.55
N LEU A 67 -8.30 -6.68 19.27
CA LEU A 67 -9.29 -6.65 18.19
C LEU A 67 -9.81 -8.07 17.82
N PRO A 68 -10.39 -8.85 18.74
CA PRO A 68 -10.79 -10.24 18.47
C PRO A 68 -11.93 -10.37 17.44
N SER A 69 -12.66 -9.29 17.16
CA SER A 69 -13.86 -9.30 16.31
C SER A 69 -13.63 -8.90 14.87
N PHE A 70 -12.39 -8.54 14.48
CA PHE A 70 -12.10 -7.96 13.16
C PHE A 70 -11.47 -8.94 12.17
N ASN A 71 -12.01 -10.16 12.09
CA ASN A 71 -11.59 -11.13 11.07
C ASN A 71 -11.87 -10.66 9.63
N SER A 72 -12.77 -9.68 9.46
CA SER A 72 -13.16 -9.11 8.17
C SER A 72 -12.34 -7.89 7.75
N ILE A 73 -11.54 -7.30 8.66
CA ILE A 73 -10.65 -6.19 8.30
C ILE A 73 -9.35 -6.72 7.73
N LYS A 74 -8.99 -6.27 6.52
CA LYS A 74 -7.70 -6.57 5.91
C LYS A 74 -6.60 -5.75 6.59
N LYS A 75 -5.62 -6.44 7.17
CA LYS A 75 -4.50 -5.84 7.88
C LYS A 75 -3.30 -5.74 6.95
N ARG A 76 -2.93 -4.54 6.57
CA ARG A 76 -1.83 -4.24 5.65
C ARG A 76 -0.61 -3.70 6.39
N PHE A 77 0.56 -4.28 6.15
CA PHE A 77 1.81 -3.69 6.60
C PHE A 77 2.34 -2.72 5.53
N ILE A 78 2.32 -1.43 5.85
CA ILE A 78 2.67 -0.34 4.92
C ILE A 78 3.96 0.40 5.28
N GLY A 79 4.70 -0.05 6.31
CA GLY A 79 5.95 0.55 6.76
C GLY A 79 7.18 -0.22 6.29
N HIS A 80 8.38 0.32 6.52
CA HIS A 80 9.62 -0.38 6.19
C HIS A 80 9.79 -1.66 7.03
N LEU A 81 9.88 -2.80 6.35
CA LEU A 81 10.00 -4.12 6.98
C LEU A 81 11.46 -4.58 7.02
N GLN A 82 12.02 -4.68 8.23
CA GLN A 82 13.31 -5.31 8.42
C GLN A 82 13.22 -6.85 8.30
N THR A 83 14.22 -7.49 7.70
CA THR A 83 14.21 -8.94 7.44
C THR A 83 14.07 -9.80 8.71
N ASN A 84 14.62 -9.35 9.86
CA ASN A 84 14.48 -10.03 11.15
C ASN A 84 13.07 -9.92 11.76
N LYS A 85 12.22 -9.08 11.23
CA LYS A 85 10.81 -8.89 11.68
C LYS A 85 9.79 -9.63 10.81
N VAL A 86 10.21 -10.24 9.70
CA VAL A 86 9.32 -10.88 8.71
C VAL A 86 8.39 -11.91 9.36
N ASN A 87 8.92 -12.83 10.18
CA ASN A 87 8.10 -13.86 10.83
C ASN A 87 6.98 -13.27 11.70
N LYS A 88 7.28 -12.17 12.38
CA LYS A 88 6.28 -11.47 13.21
C LYS A 88 5.27 -10.73 12.35
N CYS A 89 5.70 -10.10 11.27
CA CYS A 89 4.84 -9.44 10.30
C CYS A 89 3.84 -10.41 9.70
N LEU A 90 4.29 -11.57 9.21
CA LEU A 90 3.46 -12.59 8.60
C LEU A 90 2.38 -13.17 9.54
N ARG A 91 2.59 -13.14 10.85
CA ARG A 91 1.56 -13.57 11.83
C ARG A 91 0.49 -12.52 12.10
N LEU A 92 0.81 -11.25 11.90
CA LEU A 92 -0.06 -10.12 12.28
C LEU A 92 -0.82 -9.52 11.11
N PHE A 93 -0.26 -9.61 9.89
CA PHE A 93 -0.77 -8.91 8.72
C PHE A 93 -1.18 -9.87 7.61
N ASP A 94 -2.19 -9.49 6.87
CA ASP A 94 -2.68 -10.23 5.72
C ASP A 94 -1.83 -9.94 4.48
N THR A 95 -1.31 -8.70 4.34
CA THR A 95 -0.49 -8.24 3.22
C THR A 95 0.77 -7.50 3.67
N ILE A 96 1.76 -7.44 2.79
CA ILE A 96 2.99 -6.65 2.95
C ILE A 96 3.11 -5.73 1.73
N ASP A 97 2.79 -4.45 1.90
CA ASP A 97 2.69 -3.48 0.81
C ASP A 97 4.00 -2.71 0.56
N SER A 98 5.10 -3.10 1.21
CA SER A 98 6.38 -2.39 1.23
C SER A 98 7.59 -3.28 0.96
N VAL A 99 7.48 -4.16 -0.03
CA VAL A 99 8.61 -5.02 -0.42
C VAL A 99 9.60 -4.21 -1.26
N ASP A 100 10.70 -3.78 -0.63
CA ASP A 100 11.65 -2.81 -1.17
C ASP A 100 12.94 -3.40 -1.75
N THR A 101 13.17 -4.69 -1.56
CA THR A 101 14.39 -5.39 -2.02
C THR A 101 14.12 -6.87 -2.31
N LEU A 102 14.89 -7.46 -3.24
CA LEU A 102 14.87 -8.92 -3.49
C LEU A 102 15.24 -9.72 -2.23
N LYS A 103 16.15 -9.21 -1.40
CA LYS A 103 16.51 -9.84 -0.12
C LYS A 103 15.30 -9.97 0.80
N LEU A 104 14.49 -8.91 0.91
CA LEU A 104 13.26 -8.95 1.71
C LEU A 104 12.23 -9.90 1.09
N ALA A 105 12.02 -9.83 -0.23
CA ALA A 105 11.11 -10.73 -0.95
C ALA A 105 11.46 -12.21 -0.71
N LYS A 106 12.74 -12.59 -0.87
CA LYS A 106 13.24 -13.94 -0.58
C LYS A 106 12.99 -14.36 0.88
N LYS A 107 13.19 -13.43 1.82
CA LYS A 107 12.94 -13.72 3.25
C LYS A 107 11.45 -13.94 3.54
N ILE A 108 10.55 -13.16 2.93
CA ILE A 108 9.11 -13.37 3.03
C ILE A 108 8.75 -14.74 2.43
N ASN A 109 9.23 -15.03 1.22
CA ASN A 109 8.99 -16.29 0.52
C ASN A 109 9.39 -17.53 1.36
N SER A 110 10.58 -17.50 1.96
CA SER A 110 11.09 -18.61 2.77
C SER A 110 10.45 -18.72 4.15
N SER A 111 9.78 -17.69 4.62
CA SER A 111 9.14 -17.61 5.95
C SER A 111 7.63 -17.77 5.90
N SER A 112 7.00 -17.64 4.74
CA SER A 112 5.56 -17.77 4.59
C SER A 112 5.12 -19.21 4.84
N GLN A 113 4.12 -19.36 5.71
CA GLN A 113 3.40 -20.61 5.95
C GLN A 113 2.05 -20.64 5.21
N ARG A 114 1.72 -19.57 4.49
CA ARG A 114 0.53 -19.46 3.66
C ARG A 114 0.84 -19.94 2.26
N PRO A 115 -0.16 -20.43 1.51
CA PRO A 115 0.03 -20.79 0.11
C PRO A 115 0.61 -19.66 -0.74
N LYS A 116 0.16 -18.43 -0.46
CA LYS A 116 0.71 -17.20 -1.06
C LYS A 116 0.48 -16.02 -0.11
N THR A 117 1.50 -15.19 0.05
CA THR A 117 1.40 -13.91 0.77
C THR A 117 1.20 -12.79 -0.24
N GLU A 118 0.07 -12.09 -0.17
CA GLU A 118 -0.20 -10.92 -0.99
C GLU A 118 0.81 -9.80 -0.68
N CYS A 119 1.43 -9.25 -1.71
CA CYS A 119 2.47 -8.23 -1.58
C CYS A 119 2.32 -7.13 -2.63
N LEU A 120 2.77 -5.92 -2.28
CA LEU A 120 3.11 -4.88 -3.25
C LEU A 120 4.62 -4.63 -3.23
N ILE A 121 5.18 -4.36 -4.40
CA ILE A 121 6.57 -3.92 -4.52
C ILE A 121 6.63 -2.41 -4.32
N GLU A 122 7.49 -1.96 -3.40
CA GLU A 122 7.74 -0.55 -3.17
C GLU A 122 8.72 -0.01 -4.21
N ILE A 123 8.31 1.03 -4.94
CA ILE A 123 9.09 1.72 -5.97
C ILE A 123 9.37 3.15 -5.52
N ASN A 124 10.63 3.57 -5.53
CA ASN A 124 11.02 4.95 -5.28
C ASN A 124 10.88 5.77 -6.57
N THR A 125 9.71 6.34 -6.79
CA THR A 125 9.42 7.21 -7.94
C THR A 125 9.75 8.68 -7.67
N SER A 126 10.04 9.06 -6.43
CA SER A 126 10.41 10.45 -6.09
C SER A 126 11.87 10.78 -6.42
N GLY A 127 12.74 9.77 -6.59
CA GLY A 127 14.16 9.96 -6.80
C GLY A 127 14.97 10.38 -5.55
N GLU A 128 14.30 10.55 -4.40
CA GLU A 128 14.94 10.93 -3.14
C GLU A 128 15.79 9.76 -2.60
N LEU A 129 17.08 9.98 -2.37
CA LEU A 129 18.04 8.94 -1.99
C LEU A 129 17.74 8.28 -0.63
N GLN A 130 17.10 9.00 0.28
CA GLN A 130 16.74 8.50 1.60
C GLN A 130 15.49 7.59 1.59
N LYS A 131 14.69 7.61 0.54
CA LYS A 131 13.51 6.74 0.40
C LYS A 131 13.91 5.34 -0.03
N LYS A 132 13.17 4.37 0.51
CA LYS A 132 13.31 2.96 0.17
C LYS A 132 12.58 2.63 -1.13
N GLY A 133 12.70 1.37 -1.57
CA GLY A 133 12.06 0.88 -2.78
C GLY A 133 13.04 0.61 -3.91
N PHE A 134 12.60 -0.21 -4.85
CA PHE A 134 13.30 -0.38 -6.13
C PHE A 134 13.27 0.91 -6.94
N LYS A 135 14.28 1.13 -7.78
CA LYS A 135 14.22 2.20 -8.78
C LYS A 135 13.17 1.88 -9.84
N PRO A 136 12.50 2.88 -10.44
CA PRO A 136 11.52 2.66 -11.52
C PRO A 136 12.21 2.28 -12.84
N LYS A 137 12.91 1.15 -12.81
CA LYS A 137 13.66 0.57 -13.93
C LYS A 137 13.61 -0.94 -13.83
N LEU A 138 13.32 -1.61 -14.94
CA LEU A 138 13.42 -3.06 -15.05
C LEU A 138 14.82 -3.53 -14.69
N SER A 139 14.91 -4.45 -13.75
CA SER A 139 16.16 -5.05 -13.31
C SER A 139 15.96 -6.54 -13.06
N LYS A 140 17.03 -7.33 -13.19
CA LYS A 140 16.99 -8.77 -12.88
C LYS A 140 16.53 -9.03 -11.46
N GLU A 141 16.91 -8.20 -10.50
CA GLU A 141 16.51 -8.33 -9.09
C GLU A 141 15.00 -8.14 -8.91
N LEU A 142 14.44 -7.09 -9.54
CA LEU A 142 13.01 -6.82 -9.48
C LEU A 142 12.22 -7.98 -10.11
N ILE A 143 12.58 -8.38 -11.32
CA ILE A 143 11.88 -9.47 -12.06
C ILE A 143 11.98 -10.80 -11.31
N SER A 144 13.13 -11.08 -10.65
CA SER A 144 13.27 -12.27 -9.81
C SER A 144 12.29 -12.33 -8.63
N CYS A 145 11.70 -11.22 -8.20
CA CYS A 145 10.67 -11.24 -7.16
C CYS A 145 9.41 -11.98 -7.62
N PHE A 146 9.06 -11.88 -8.90
CA PHE A 146 7.85 -12.51 -9.47
C PHE A 146 7.95 -14.02 -9.65
N SER A 147 9.14 -14.59 -9.54
CA SER A 147 9.38 -16.04 -9.60
C SER A 147 9.31 -16.71 -8.21
N LEU A 148 9.00 -15.96 -7.15
CA LEU A 148 8.94 -16.47 -5.79
C LEU A 148 7.55 -17.08 -5.52
N GLU A 149 7.51 -18.39 -5.32
CA GLU A 149 6.27 -19.21 -5.34
C GLU A 149 5.28 -18.85 -4.22
N ASN A 150 5.78 -18.48 -3.02
CA ASN A 150 4.95 -18.14 -1.87
C ASN A 150 4.55 -16.66 -1.80
N LEU A 151 4.87 -15.87 -2.83
CA LEU A 151 4.43 -14.48 -2.95
C LEU A 151 3.37 -14.34 -4.03
N ASP A 152 2.34 -13.57 -3.72
CA ASP A 152 1.38 -13.07 -4.69
C ASP A 152 1.58 -11.55 -4.84
N ILE A 153 2.44 -11.17 -5.78
CA ILE A 153 2.71 -9.76 -6.04
C ILE A 153 1.62 -9.24 -6.97
N VAL A 154 0.70 -8.47 -6.41
CA VAL A 154 -0.51 -7.99 -7.11
C VAL A 154 -0.39 -6.56 -7.61
N GLY A 155 0.65 -5.83 -7.21
CA GLY A 155 0.78 -4.42 -7.61
C GLY A 155 2.05 -3.74 -7.09
N LEU A 156 2.06 -2.42 -7.25
CA LEU A 156 3.14 -1.54 -6.85
C LEU A 156 2.67 -0.52 -5.80
N MET A 157 3.60 -0.09 -4.96
CA MET A 157 3.39 0.98 -3.98
C MET A 157 4.47 2.04 -4.15
N THR A 158 4.09 3.30 -3.93
CA THR A 158 5.07 4.40 -3.76
C THR A 158 4.65 5.38 -2.68
N ILE A 159 5.64 6.08 -2.14
CA ILE A 159 5.46 7.28 -1.32
C ILE A 159 5.87 8.47 -2.18
N GLY A 160 4.90 9.33 -2.50
CA GLY A 160 5.11 10.53 -3.31
C GLY A 160 6.21 11.44 -2.78
N PRO A 161 6.73 12.38 -3.57
CA PRO A 161 7.77 13.32 -3.16
C PRO A 161 7.27 14.23 -2.02
N TYR A 162 8.20 14.67 -1.17
CA TYR A 162 7.89 15.66 -0.13
C TYR A 162 7.93 17.07 -0.75
N THR A 163 6.83 17.46 -1.36
CA THR A 163 6.67 18.76 -2.07
C THR A 163 5.22 19.22 -2.07
N THR A 164 4.99 20.48 -2.33
CA THR A 164 3.67 21.06 -2.62
C THR A 164 3.41 21.23 -4.13
N SER A 165 4.38 20.87 -4.96
CA SER A 165 4.27 20.95 -6.42
C SER A 165 3.38 19.82 -6.94
N GLU A 166 2.16 20.17 -7.36
CA GLU A 166 1.23 19.21 -7.97
C GLU A 166 1.85 18.49 -9.17
N LYS A 167 2.64 19.20 -9.98
CA LYS A 167 3.33 18.62 -11.15
C LYS A 167 4.30 17.51 -10.74
N GLU A 168 5.07 17.71 -9.68
CA GLU A 168 6.02 16.70 -9.19
C GLU A 168 5.30 15.49 -8.60
N ILE A 169 4.23 15.73 -7.83
CA ILE A 169 3.40 14.68 -7.25
C ILE A 169 2.79 13.82 -8.36
N ARG A 170 2.11 14.43 -9.32
CA ARG A 170 1.52 13.73 -10.48
C ARG A 170 2.59 12.97 -11.27
N GLY A 171 3.74 13.60 -11.55
CA GLY A 171 4.84 12.95 -12.26
C GLY A 171 5.33 11.67 -11.56
N SER A 172 5.42 11.68 -10.23
CA SER A 172 5.77 10.52 -9.42
C SER A 172 4.72 9.38 -9.54
N PHE A 173 3.43 9.71 -9.46
CA PHE A 173 2.35 8.73 -9.56
C PHE A 173 2.19 8.18 -10.98
N GLN A 174 2.30 9.03 -11.98
CA GLN A 174 2.34 8.62 -13.39
C GLN A 174 3.51 7.67 -13.68
N ALA A 175 4.69 7.95 -13.12
CA ALA A 175 5.85 7.08 -13.26
C ALA A 175 5.57 5.68 -12.68
N LEU A 176 4.87 5.57 -11.54
CA LEU A 176 4.48 4.28 -10.96
C LEU A 176 3.52 3.52 -11.88
N ARG A 177 2.49 4.19 -12.39
CA ARG A 177 1.51 3.58 -13.29
C ARG A 177 2.17 3.07 -14.57
N VAL A 178 2.97 3.90 -15.24
CA VAL A 178 3.70 3.51 -16.45
C VAL A 178 4.64 2.34 -16.16
N PHE A 179 5.31 2.35 -15.02
CA PHE A 179 6.22 1.28 -14.65
C PHE A 179 5.50 -0.04 -14.34
N LYS A 180 4.29 0.00 -13.76
CA LYS A 180 3.42 -1.18 -13.63
C LYS A 180 3.13 -1.81 -15.00
N ASP A 181 2.78 -0.99 -15.99
CA ASP A 181 2.47 -1.47 -17.34
C ASP A 181 3.72 -2.07 -18.03
N GLN A 182 4.90 -1.47 -17.83
CA GLN A 182 6.17 -2.03 -18.32
C GLN A 182 6.49 -3.40 -17.69
N ILE A 183 6.25 -3.58 -16.39
CA ILE A 183 6.44 -4.87 -15.73
C ILE A 183 5.46 -5.91 -16.28
N ASN A 184 4.19 -5.57 -16.43
CA ASN A 184 3.19 -6.47 -17.01
C ASN A 184 3.59 -6.91 -18.43
N GLN A 185 4.09 -5.98 -19.24
CA GLN A 185 4.60 -6.29 -20.58
C GLN A 185 5.81 -7.25 -20.52
N GLU A 186 6.75 -7.02 -19.62
CA GLU A 186 7.93 -7.88 -19.42
C GLU A 186 7.55 -9.27 -18.96
N LEU A 187 6.52 -9.40 -18.10
CA LEU A 187 6.01 -10.69 -17.64
C LEU A 187 5.14 -11.41 -18.68
N GLY A 188 4.69 -10.72 -19.72
CA GLY A 188 3.77 -11.25 -20.72
C GLY A 188 2.35 -11.51 -20.22
N GLU A 189 1.97 -10.94 -19.08
CA GLU A 189 0.66 -11.09 -18.46
C GLU A 189 0.24 -9.82 -17.71
N ASN A 190 -1.07 -9.59 -17.56
CA ASN A 190 -1.61 -8.48 -16.76
C ASN A 190 -1.71 -8.86 -15.25
N LYS A 191 -0.57 -9.16 -14.64
CA LYS A 191 -0.47 -9.63 -13.26
C LYS A 191 -0.65 -8.52 -12.24
N LEU A 192 -0.03 -7.36 -12.49
CA LEU A 192 -0.11 -6.22 -11.60
C LEU A 192 -1.35 -5.39 -11.93
N THR A 193 -2.31 -5.38 -11.02
CA THR A 193 -3.55 -4.61 -11.13
C THR A 193 -3.59 -3.45 -10.14
N GLU A 194 -2.86 -3.57 -9.02
CA GLU A 194 -2.96 -2.64 -7.92
C GLU A 194 -1.89 -1.55 -7.94
N LEU A 195 -2.31 -0.33 -7.63
CA LEU A 195 -1.44 0.85 -7.44
C LEU A 195 -1.77 1.50 -6.10
N SER A 196 -0.89 1.30 -5.10
CA SER A 196 -1.00 1.96 -3.80
C SER A 196 -0.19 3.26 -3.82
N MET A 197 -0.84 4.37 -4.10
CA MET A 197 -0.23 5.70 -4.16
C MET A 197 -1.22 6.78 -3.75
N GLY A 198 -0.73 7.80 -3.05
CA GLY A 198 -1.55 8.84 -2.47
C GLY A 198 -1.80 8.65 -0.97
N MET A 199 -1.57 9.71 -0.22
CA MET A 199 -1.74 9.81 1.23
C MET A 199 -2.62 11.01 1.58
N SER A 200 -2.75 11.35 2.86
CA SER A 200 -3.68 12.40 3.35
C SER A 200 -3.63 13.73 2.59
N ASN A 201 -2.45 14.10 2.05
CA ASN A 201 -2.29 15.41 1.40
C ASN A 201 -2.36 15.36 -0.14
N ASP A 202 -2.29 14.16 -0.74
CA ASP A 202 -2.14 14.01 -2.19
C ASP A 202 -2.95 12.85 -2.79
N PHE A 203 -3.83 12.20 -1.99
CA PHE A 203 -4.59 11.04 -2.45
C PHE A 203 -5.55 11.36 -3.61
N GLU A 204 -6.10 12.58 -3.67
CA GLU A 204 -6.95 12.99 -4.78
C GLU A 204 -6.16 12.97 -6.10
N LEU A 205 -4.94 13.53 -6.09
CA LEU A 205 -4.02 13.46 -7.24
C LEU A 205 -3.64 12.00 -7.57
N GLY A 206 -3.40 11.19 -6.53
CA GLY A 206 -3.15 9.77 -6.70
C GLY A 206 -4.27 9.04 -7.46
N ILE A 207 -5.53 9.31 -7.09
CA ILE A 207 -6.71 8.73 -7.73
C ILE A 207 -6.82 9.20 -9.19
N GLU A 208 -6.61 10.48 -9.44
CA GLU A 208 -6.63 11.04 -10.80
C GLU A 208 -5.53 10.45 -11.69
N GLU A 209 -4.41 10.01 -11.10
CA GLU A 209 -3.33 9.30 -11.80
C GLU A 209 -3.50 7.77 -11.82
N GLY A 210 -4.65 7.25 -11.37
CA GLY A 210 -5.00 5.82 -11.49
C GLY A 210 -4.73 4.96 -10.26
N SER A 211 -4.61 5.57 -9.06
CA SER A 211 -4.48 4.82 -7.81
C SER A 211 -5.68 3.91 -7.58
N THR A 212 -5.44 2.66 -7.20
CA THR A 212 -6.47 1.72 -6.73
C THR A 212 -6.53 1.62 -5.21
N MET A 213 -5.52 2.15 -4.50
CA MET A 213 -5.43 2.14 -3.04
C MET A 213 -4.85 3.46 -2.54
N VAL A 214 -5.57 4.14 -1.66
CA VAL A 214 -5.09 5.36 -0.99
C VAL A 214 -4.96 5.13 0.51
N ARG A 215 -3.91 5.72 1.11
CA ARG A 215 -3.56 5.53 2.52
C ARG A 215 -3.79 6.82 3.28
N VAL A 216 -4.93 6.93 3.97
CA VAL A 216 -5.30 8.14 4.68
C VAL A 216 -5.26 7.91 6.19
N GLY A 217 -4.62 8.83 6.90
CA GLY A 217 -4.57 8.84 8.35
C GLY A 217 -4.32 10.25 8.83
N THR A 218 -4.98 10.69 9.85
CA THR A 218 -4.82 12.02 10.48
C THR A 218 -4.52 11.86 11.96
#